data_2e721dc80a6f68a97e181b9aa4cdd524
#
_entry.id   2e721dc80a6f68a97e181b9aa4cdd524
#
_cell.length_a   1.000
_cell.length_b   1.000
_cell.length_c   1.000
_cell.angle_alpha   90.00
_cell.angle_beta   90.00
_cell.angle_gamma   90.00
#
_symmetry.space_group_name_H-M   'P 1'
#
loop_
_entity.id
_entity.type
_entity.pdbx_description
1 polymer ?
#
loop_
_entity_poly.entity_id
_entity_poly.type
_entity_poly.pdbx_seq_one_letter_code
_entity_poly.pdbx_strand_id
1 'polypeptide(L)'
;MYNYSTDITKQKGLQFGNELSQIENELSNIQGKFYSEKTKWNEGDISKEELIKFYKNHVDNFRQIILKYDKLTPPELFQSSVALLKISAETQLESDLQFIEWIETGDESAKIRSDALIQESYEYQNLGLVEFQTAKAGVKYYVGGEKFEEPQGVSPQQVVKVSEKMKEQCNEQFRNELGGFDSNEIEIEWFNCNNEAQEWKIEHLP
;
A
#
# COMPACT_ATOMS: atom_id res chain seq x y z
N MET A 1 19.41 34.82 17.08
CA MET A 1 18.83 33.80 18.02
C MET A 1 18.52 32.57 17.22
N TYR A 2 19.32 31.51 17.28
CA TYR A 2 19.04 30.25 16.58
C TYR A 2 17.81 29.62 17.19
N ASN A 3 16.84 29.22 16.35
CA ASN A 3 15.56 28.68 16.78
C ASN A 3 15.74 27.17 17.03
N TYR A 4 16.22 26.79 18.21
CA TYR A 4 16.46 25.43 18.65
C TYR A 4 15.24 24.49 18.46
N SER A 5 14.02 25.04 18.47
CA SER A 5 12.80 24.27 18.28
C SER A 5 12.61 23.73 16.85
N THR A 6 13.09 24.47 15.85
CA THR A 6 12.98 24.09 14.43
C THR A 6 13.91 22.92 14.08
N ASP A 7 15.10 22.89 14.67
CA ASP A 7 16.06 21.81 14.43
C ASP A 7 15.63 20.49 15.07
N ILE A 8 15.06 20.52 16.26
CA ILE A 8 14.54 19.31 16.94
C ILE A 8 13.34 18.73 16.18
N THR A 9 12.45 19.58 15.67
CA THR A 9 11.29 19.15 14.86
C THR A 9 11.73 18.53 13.55
N LYS A 10 12.74 19.12 12.91
CA LYS A 10 13.33 18.59 11.67
C LYS A 10 14.02 17.24 11.88
N GLN A 11 14.78 17.09 12.98
CA GLN A 11 15.42 15.81 13.32
C GLN A 11 14.40 14.72 13.61
N LYS A 12 13.35 15.02 14.38
CA LYS A 12 12.24 14.08 14.66
C LYS A 12 11.50 13.66 13.39
N GLY A 13 11.28 14.61 12.47
CA GLY A 13 10.66 14.31 11.18
C GLY A 13 11.52 13.40 10.29
N LEU A 14 12.85 13.63 10.27
CA LEU A 14 13.79 12.77 9.56
C LEU A 14 13.88 11.38 10.19
N GLN A 15 13.92 11.27 11.52
CA GLN A 15 13.94 10.00 12.23
C GLN A 15 12.67 9.20 11.91
N PHE A 16 11.48 9.81 12.07
CA PHE A 16 10.21 9.19 11.74
C PHE A 16 10.17 8.70 10.28
N GLY A 17 10.59 9.53 9.31
CA GLY A 17 10.62 9.16 7.90
C GLY A 17 11.53 7.96 7.62
N ASN A 18 12.68 7.89 8.27
CA ASN A 18 13.61 6.75 8.15
C ASN A 18 13.03 5.48 8.77
N GLU A 19 12.43 5.58 9.96
CA GLU A 19 11.81 4.43 10.64
C GLU A 19 10.63 3.87 9.84
N LEU A 20 9.75 4.75 9.30
CA LEU A 20 8.65 4.32 8.44
C LEU A 20 9.16 3.66 7.16
N SER A 21 10.15 4.28 6.49
CA SER A 21 10.74 3.70 5.27
C SER A 21 11.38 2.33 5.53
N GLN A 22 11.97 2.11 6.70
CA GLN A 22 12.50 0.82 7.07
C GLN A 22 11.39 -0.23 7.22
N ILE A 23 10.27 0.11 7.86
CA ILE A 23 9.11 -0.78 8.01
C ILE A 23 8.56 -1.17 6.63
N GLU A 24 8.33 -0.21 5.76
CA GLU A 24 7.83 -0.44 4.39
C GLU A 24 8.77 -1.34 3.56
N ASN A 25 10.08 -1.12 3.66
CA ASN A 25 11.08 -1.97 3.00
C ASN A 25 11.08 -3.41 3.54
N GLU A 26 10.93 -3.59 4.85
CA GLU A 26 10.85 -4.91 5.46
C GLU A 26 9.56 -5.64 5.02
N LEU A 27 8.41 -4.95 4.99
CA LEU A 27 7.15 -5.48 4.48
C LEU A 27 7.30 -5.91 3.01
N SER A 28 7.80 -5.03 2.16
CA SER A 28 8.02 -5.35 0.73
C SER A 28 8.91 -6.57 0.55
N ASN A 29 9.96 -6.71 1.36
CA ASN A 29 10.87 -7.85 1.32
C ASN A 29 10.18 -9.17 1.68
N ILE A 30 9.38 -9.20 2.76
CA ILE A 30 8.72 -10.44 3.16
C ILE A 30 7.58 -10.82 2.22
N GLN A 31 6.87 -9.83 1.67
CA GLN A 31 5.86 -10.03 0.64
C GLN A 31 6.48 -10.61 -0.64
N GLY A 32 7.58 -10.04 -1.12
CA GLY A 32 8.29 -10.54 -2.29
C GLY A 32 8.72 -12.01 -2.14
N LYS A 33 9.18 -12.39 -0.93
CA LYS A 33 9.50 -13.79 -0.62
C LYS A 33 8.25 -14.68 -0.63
N PHE A 34 7.16 -14.20 -0.07
CA PHE A 34 5.88 -14.90 -0.05
C PHE A 34 5.39 -15.21 -1.47
N TYR A 35 5.36 -14.21 -2.34
CA TYR A 35 4.95 -14.39 -3.74
C TYR A 35 5.89 -15.33 -4.50
N SER A 36 7.20 -15.25 -4.23
CA SER A 36 8.18 -16.16 -4.84
C SER A 36 7.92 -17.63 -4.45
N GLU A 37 7.65 -17.89 -3.17
CA GLU A 37 7.36 -19.27 -2.73
C GLU A 37 6.00 -19.77 -3.22
N LYS A 38 5.00 -18.88 -3.31
CA LYS A 38 3.71 -19.19 -3.92
C LYS A 38 3.87 -19.58 -5.40
N THR A 39 4.70 -18.86 -6.15
CA THR A 39 5.02 -19.16 -7.55
C THR A 39 5.67 -20.54 -7.68
N LYS A 40 6.70 -20.82 -6.88
CA LYS A 40 7.36 -22.14 -6.87
C LYS A 40 6.40 -23.29 -6.60
N TRP A 41 5.46 -23.09 -5.68
CA TRP A 41 4.45 -24.09 -5.40
C TRP A 41 3.49 -24.29 -6.58
N ASN A 42 3.04 -23.22 -7.22
CA ASN A 42 2.21 -23.29 -8.43
C ASN A 42 2.91 -23.99 -9.59
N GLU A 43 4.22 -23.83 -9.72
CA GLU A 43 5.08 -24.48 -10.72
C GLU A 43 5.43 -25.93 -10.35
N GLY A 44 5.13 -26.36 -9.11
CA GLY A 44 5.44 -27.71 -8.63
C GLY A 44 6.87 -27.89 -8.13
N ASP A 45 7.62 -26.81 -7.95
CA ASP A 45 9.02 -26.83 -7.51
C ASP A 45 9.15 -27.12 -6.00
N ILE A 46 8.11 -26.81 -5.22
CA ILE A 46 8.03 -27.12 -3.80
C ILE A 46 6.72 -27.86 -3.46
N SER A 47 6.76 -28.67 -2.41
CA SER A 47 5.60 -29.37 -1.90
C SER A 47 4.67 -28.44 -1.11
N LYS A 48 3.44 -28.89 -0.89
CA LYS A 48 2.47 -28.24 -0.01
C LYS A 48 3.00 -28.05 1.41
N GLU A 49 3.66 -29.07 1.94
CA GLU A 49 4.23 -29.09 3.28
C GLU A 49 5.37 -28.05 3.43
N GLU A 50 6.21 -27.92 2.41
CA GLU A 50 7.28 -26.90 2.37
C GLU A 50 6.68 -25.50 2.34
N LEU A 51 5.65 -25.26 1.52
CA LEU A 51 4.94 -24.00 1.47
C LEU A 51 4.33 -23.63 2.82
N ILE A 52 3.60 -24.55 3.47
CA ILE A 52 2.99 -24.32 4.79
C ILE A 52 4.07 -24.00 5.84
N LYS A 53 5.18 -24.71 5.83
CA LYS A 53 6.29 -24.41 6.75
C LYS A 53 6.87 -23.03 6.53
N PHE A 54 7.04 -22.63 5.27
CA PHE A 54 7.47 -21.28 4.93
C PHE A 54 6.48 -20.23 5.45
N TYR A 55 5.18 -20.44 5.25
CA TYR A 55 4.14 -19.51 5.69
C TYR A 55 4.08 -19.29 7.19
N LYS A 56 4.27 -20.33 7.99
CA LYS A 56 4.30 -20.17 9.45
C LYS A 56 5.37 -19.18 9.88
N ASN A 57 6.56 -19.28 9.31
CA ASN A 57 7.64 -18.32 9.56
C ASN A 57 7.33 -16.92 8.99
N HIS A 58 6.68 -16.86 7.81
CA HIS A 58 6.28 -15.61 7.20
C HIS A 58 5.31 -14.84 8.10
N VAL A 59 4.25 -15.49 8.58
CA VAL A 59 3.24 -14.89 9.48
C VAL A 59 3.89 -14.33 10.75
N ASP A 60 4.82 -15.07 11.38
CA ASP A 60 5.49 -14.61 12.59
C ASP A 60 6.36 -13.36 12.30
N ASN A 61 7.11 -13.37 11.20
CA ASN A 61 7.92 -12.23 10.78
C ASN A 61 7.04 -11.02 10.44
N PHE A 62 5.93 -11.24 9.74
CA PHE A 62 5.00 -10.18 9.35
C PHE A 62 4.42 -9.48 10.59
N ARG A 63 3.97 -10.27 11.60
CA ARG A 63 3.50 -9.74 12.88
C ARG A 63 4.54 -8.88 13.58
N GLN A 64 5.81 -9.31 13.57
CA GLN A 64 6.89 -8.53 14.18
C GLN A 64 7.12 -7.19 13.48
N ILE A 65 6.91 -7.14 12.16
CA ILE A 65 7.02 -5.87 11.42
C ILE A 65 5.83 -4.97 11.73
N ILE A 66 4.60 -5.49 11.77
CA ILE A 66 3.41 -4.72 12.15
C ILE A 66 3.58 -4.05 13.53
N LEU A 67 4.15 -4.76 14.50
CA LEU A 67 4.42 -4.22 15.83
C LEU A 67 5.39 -3.02 15.84
N LYS A 68 6.14 -2.80 14.76
CA LYS A 68 7.03 -1.63 14.63
C LYS A 68 6.24 -0.34 14.39
N TYR A 69 5.06 -0.43 13.74
CA TYR A 69 4.17 0.74 13.59
C TYR A 69 3.74 1.31 14.94
N ASP A 70 3.52 0.45 15.96
CA ASP A 70 3.11 0.88 17.30
C ASP A 70 4.22 1.63 18.05
N LYS A 71 5.47 1.51 17.59
CA LYS A 71 6.63 2.21 18.15
C LYS A 71 6.92 3.53 17.46
N LEU A 72 6.31 3.77 16.30
CA LEU A 72 6.46 5.04 15.61
C LEU A 72 5.83 6.17 16.42
N THR A 73 6.46 7.32 16.38
CA THR A 73 5.92 8.58 16.92
C THR A 73 5.71 9.56 15.78
N PRO A 74 4.68 9.34 14.94
CA PRO A 74 4.44 10.20 13.80
C PRO A 74 4.06 11.61 14.24
N PRO A 75 4.58 12.65 13.56
CA PRO A 75 4.04 13.99 13.72
C PRO A 75 2.53 14.02 13.43
N GLU A 76 1.79 14.95 14.03
CA GLU A 76 0.33 15.02 13.98
C GLU A 76 -0.22 14.87 12.54
N LEU A 77 0.38 15.57 11.59
CA LEU A 77 0.00 15.54 10.17
C LEU A 77 0.11 14.16 9.51
N PHE A 78 0.92 13.24 10.07
CA PHE A 78 1.17 11.91 9.50
C PHE A 78 0.45 10.79 10.25
N GLN A 79 -0.26 11.08 11.33
CA GLN A 79 -0.89 10.05 12.17
C GLN A 79 -1.92 9.23 11.41
N SER A 80 -2.78 9.88 10.62
CA SER A 80 -3.81 9.22 9.83
C SER A 80 -3.19 8.32 8.74
N SER A 81 -2.20 8.82 8.02
CA SER A 81 -1.52 8.04 6.98
C SER A 81 -0.82 6.81 7.55
N VAL A 82 -0.14 6.94 8.70
CA VAL A 82 0.52 5.81 9.37
C VAL A 82 -0.49 4.79 9.87
N ALA A 83 -1.64 5.23 10.40
CA ALA A 83 -2.72 4.35 10.81
C ALA A 83 -3.27 3.54 9.62
N LEU A 84 -3.48 4.16 8.48
CA LEU A 84 -3.93 3.50 7.24
C LEU A 84 -2.91 2.49 6.71
N LEU A 85 -1.62 2.83 6.71
CA LEU A 85 -0.55 1.91 6.31
C LEU A 85 -0.47 0.70 7.25
N LYS A 86 -0.65 0.91 8.56
CA LYS A 86 -0.72 -0.20 9.53
C LYS A 86 -1.94 -1.09 9.27
N ILE A 87 -3.13 -0.51 9.07
CA ILE A 87 -4.36 -1.26 8.75
C ILE A 87 -4.15 -2.07 7.47
N SER A 88 -3.54 -1.49 6.44
CA SER A 88 -3.17 -2.22 5.23
C SER A 88 -2.34 -3.46 5.53
N ALA A 89 -1.28 -3.31 6.32
CA ALA A 89 -0.41 -4.43 6.69
C ALA A 89 -1.14 -5.49 7.52
N GLU A 90 -2.01 -5.10 8.45
CA GLU A 90 -2.84 -6.02 9.24
C GLU A 90 -3.84 -6.79 8.36
N THR A 91 -4.50 -6.09 7.42
CA THR A 91 -5.45 -6.69 6.47
C THR A 91 -4.74 -7.66 5.53
N GLN A 92 -3.52 -7.33 5.09
CA GLN A 92 -2.72 -8.24 4.26
C GLN A 92 -2.30 -9.49 5.03
N LEU A 93 -1.89 -9.36 6.29
CA LEU A 93 -1.57 -10.52 7.12
C LEU A 93 -2.80 -11.43 7.27
N GLU A 94 -3.99 -10.87 7.44
CA GLU A 94 -5.23 -11.66 7.50
C GLU A 94 -5.51 -12.37 6.18
N SER A 95 -5.27 -11.71 5.02
CA SER A 95 -5.33 -12.37 3.71
C SER A 95 -4.38 -13.57 3.63
N ASP A 96 -3.14 -13.43 4.10
CA ASP A 96 -2.15 -14.51 4.10
C ASP A 96 -2.60 -15.67 4.99
N LEU A 97 -3.23 -15.39 6.15
CA LEU A 97 -3.79 -16.41 7.04
C LEU A 97 -4.94 -17.18 6.36
N GLN A 98 -5.84 -16.51 5.67
CA GLN A 98 -6.93 -17.14 4.92
C GLN A 98 -6.38 -17.98 3.76
N PHE A 99 -5.30 -17.53 3.11
CA PHE A 99 -4.63 -18.31 2.07
C PHE A 99 -4.02 -19.61 2.64
N ILE A 100 -3.39 -19.55 3.81
CA ILE A 100 -2.86 -20.73 4.50
C ILE A 100 -3.98 -21.70 4.84
N GLU A 101 -5.10 -21.20 5.38
CA GLU A 101 -6.27 -22.00 5.71
C GLU A 101 -6.79 -22.75 4.48
N TRP A 102 -6.91 -22.07 3.33
CA TRP A 102 -7.27 -22.71 2.08
C TRP A 102 -6.26 -23.81 1.68
N ILE A 103 -4.97 -23.54 1.74
CA ILE A 103 -3.94 -24.52 1.41
C ILE A 103 -4.02 -25.73 2.36
N GLU A 104 -4.23 -25.54 3.65
CA GLU A 104 -4.29 -26.63 4.64
C GLU A 104 -5.56 -27.49 4.50
N THR A 105 -6.71 -26.85 4.32
CA THR A 105 -8.04 -27.49 4.42
C THR A 105 -8.73 -27.75 3.07
N GLY A 106 -8.37 -26.98 2.02
CA GLY A 106 -9.09 -26.98 0.75
C GLY A 106 -10.40 -26.17 0.79
N ASP A 107 -10.63 -25.34 1.83
CA ASP A 107 -11.82 -24.50 1.93
C ASP A 107 -11.79 -23.36 0.92
N GLU A 108 -12.53 -23.48 -0.17
CA GLU A 108 -12.63 -22.44 -1.21
C GLU A 108 -13.15 -21.10 -0.67
N SER A 109 -13.93 -21.10 0.42
CA SER A 109 -14.38 -19.86 1.03
C SER A 109 -13.23 -19.10 1.71
N ALA A 110 -12.23 -19.79 2.24
CA ALA A 110 -11.01 -19.18 2.74
C ALA A 110 -10.20 -18.50 1.62
N LYS A 111 -10.11 -19.14 0.44
CA LYS A 111 -9.49 -18.54 -0.73
C LYS A 111 -10.17 -17.24 -1.15
N ILE A 112 -11.50 -17.27 -1.27
CA ILE A 112 -12.29 -16.08 -1.63
C ILE A 112 -12.09 -14.95 -0.61
N ARG A 113 -12.05 -15.27 0.69
CA ARG A 113 -11.75 -14.28 1.74
C ARG A 113 -10.34 -13.71 1.59
N SER A 114 -9.36 -14.58 1.31
CA SER A 114 -7.98 -14.13 1.08
C SER A 114 -7.90 -13.12 -0.08
N ASP A 115 -8.52 -13.44 -1.21
CA ASP A 115 -8.51 -12.58 -2.40
C ASP A 115 -9.22 -11.24 -2.14
N ALA A 116 -10.31 -11.23 -1.38
CA ALA A 116 -11.01 -10.00 -0.99
C ALA A 116 -10.15 -9.13 -0.04
N LEU A 117 -9.52 -9.74 0.95
CA LEU A 117 -8.68 -9.03 1.92
C LEU A 117 -7.42 -8.43 1.28
N ILE A 118 -6.83 -9.07 0.28
CA ILE A 118 -5.68 -8.49 -0.41
C ILE A 118 -6.08 -7.24 -1.20
N GLN A 119 -7.25 -7.21 -1.81
CA GLN A 119 -7.77 -6.02 -2.49
C GLN A 119 -8.03 -4.88 -1.48
N GLU A 120 -8.67 -5.18 -0.36
CA GLU A 120 -8.91 -4.23 0.72
C GLU A 120 -7.60 -3.67 1.29
N SER A 121 -6.58 -4.51 1.46
CA SER A 121 -5.24 -4.10 1.90
C SER A 121 -4.64 -3.05 0.94
N TYR A 122 -4.72 -3.28 -0.38
CA TYR A 122 -4.23 -2.31 -1.36
C TYR A 122 -5.01 -0.98 -1.32
N GLU A 123 -6.31 -1.01 -1.05
CA GLU A 123 -7.09 0.21 -0.89
C GLU A 123 -6.59 1.04 0.32
N TYR A 124 -6.38 0.41 1.47
CA TYR A 124 -5.80 1.08 2.64
C TYR A 124 -4.39 1.60 2.37
N GLN A 125 -3.55 0.83 1.69
CA GLN A 125 -2.20 1.26 1.32
C GLN A 125 -2.24 2.51 0.45
N ASN A 126 -3.07 2.52 -0.58
CA ASN A 126 -3.22 3.65 -1.47
C ASN A 126 -3.72 4.91 -0.74
N LEU A 127 -4.72 4.75 0.13
CA LEU A 127 -5.23 5.85 0.95
C LEU A 127 -4.13 6.39 1.89
N GLY A 128 -3.41 5.51 2.55
CA GLY A 128 -2.30 5.88 3.44
C GLY A 128 -1.19 6.64 2.72
N LEU A 129 -0.81 6.20 1.52
CA LEU A 129 0.20 6.86 0.69
C LEU A 129 -0.26 8.25 0.22
N VAL A 130 -1.52 8.39 -0.21
CA VAL A 130 -2.09 9.69 -0.61
C VAL A 130 -2.09 10.66 0.56
N GLU A 131 -2.55 10.23 1.73
CA GLU A 131 -2.53 11.08 2.93
C GLU A 131 -1.08 11.44 3.34
N PHE A 132 -0.14 10.49 3.23
CA PHE A 132 1.27 10.76 3.51
C PHE A 132 1.85 11.83 2.58
N GLN A 133 1.58 11.76 1.28
CA GLN A 133 2.05 12.75 0.32
C GLN A 133 1.40 14.12 0.57
N THR A 134 0.13 14.16 0.90
CA THR A 134 -0.59 15.38 1.27
C THR A 134 0.02 16.03 2.52
N ALA A 135 0.28 15.25 3.56
CA ALA A 135 0.94 15.72 4.77
C ALA A 135 2.36 16.24 4.48
N LYS A 136 3.11 15.53 3.63
CA LYS A 136 4.47 15.92 3.21
C LYS A 136 4.47 17.24 2.44
N ALA A 137 3.50 17.47 1.57
CA ALA A 137 3.32 18.73 0.85
C ALA A 137 3.00 19.87 1.84
N GLY A 138 2.12 19.63 2.82
CA GLY A 138 1.80 20.57 3.89
C GLY A 138 3.03 20.99 4.71
N VAL A 139 3.91 20.05 5.06
CA VAL A 139 5.17 20.35 5.78
C VAL A 139 6.09 21.26 4.96
N LYS A 140 6.21 21.03 3.65
CA LYS A 140 6.99 21.92 2.76
C LYS A 140 6.43 23.35 2.75
N TYR A 141 5.13 23.49 2.84
CA TYR A 141 4.43 24.77 2.86
C TYR A 141 4.73 25.59 4.14
N TYR A 142 4.84 24.91 5.29
CA TYR A 142 5.12 25.56 6.58
C TYR A 142 6.61 25.88 6.82
N VAL A 143 7.53 25.13 6.22
CA VAL A 143 8.97 25.29 6.44
C VAL A 143 9.56 26.38 5.54
N GLY A 144 8.90 26.77 4.45
CA GLY A 144 9.39 27.74 3.47
C GLY A 144 9.18 29.22 3.83
N GLY A 145 8.31 29.53 4.78
CA GLY A 145 8.10 30.93 5.26
C GLY A 145 7.60 31.95 4.23
N GLU A 146 7.46 31.57 2.98
CA GLU A 146 6.86 32.37 1.91
C GLU A 146 5.50 31.78 1.54
N LYS A 147 4.47 32.64 1.56
CA LYS A 147 3.17 32.28 0.98
C LYS A 147 3.38 32.01 -0.52
N PHE A 148 3.43 30.75 -0.90
CA PHE A 148 3.25 30.39 -2.30
C PHE A 148 1.82 30.80 -2.70
N GLU A 149 1.70 31.65 -3.71
CA GLU A 149 0.44 31.80 -4.42
C GLU A 149 0.08 30.42 -4.97
N GLU A 150 -1.15 29.95 -4.66
CA GLU A 150 -1.65 28.70 -5.19
C GLU A 150 -1.40 28.69 -6.70
N PRO A 151 -0.73 27.67 -7.26
CA PRO A 151 -0.69 27.58 -8.72
C PRO A 151 -2.14 27.58 -9.19
N GLN A 152 -2.48 28.45 -10.14
CA GLN A 152 -3.76 28.45 -10.81
C GLN A 152 -3.90 27.15 -11.59
N GLY A 153 -4.18 26.08 -10.91
CA GLY A 153 -4.28 24.72 -11.40
C GLY A 153 -5.32 23.95 -10.60
N VAL A 154 -5.84 22.94 -11.20
CA VAL A 154 -6.89 22.03 -10.76
C VAL A 154 -6.86 21.80 -9.25
N SER A 155 -7.93 22.08 -8.53
CA SER A 155 -7.99 21.89 -7.08
C SER A 155 -7.74 20.41 -6.72
N PRO A 156 -7.20 20.09 -5.52
CA PRO A 156 -6.99 18.69 -5.11
C PRO A 156 -8.25 17.83 -5.26
N GLN A 157 -9.43 18.42 -5.02
CA GLN A 157 -10.71 17.74 -5.21
C GLN A 157 -11.02 17.44 -6.69
N GLN A 158 -10.59 18.33 -7.61
CA GLN A 158 -10.73 18.09 -9.05
C GLN A 158 -9.74 17.02 -9.53
N VAL A 159 -8.51 17.01 -9.00
CA VAL A 159 -7.52 15.95 -9.28
C VAL A 159 -8.05 14.59 -8.86
N VAL A 160 -8.60 14.48 -7.66
CA VAL A 160 -9.22 13.23 -7.17
C VAL A 160 -10.35 12.80 -8.11
N LYS A 161 -11.27 13.70 -8.45
CA LYS A 161 -12.40 13.38 -9.37
C LYS A 161 -11.94 12.94 -10.76
N VAL A 162 -10.89 13.54 -11.30
CA VAL A 162 -10.35 13.14 -12.62
C VAL A 162 -9.72 11.76 -12.53
N SER A 163 -8.92 11.49 -11.50
CA SER A 163 -8.32 10.16 -11.28
C SER A 163 -9.40 9.08 -11.07
N GLU A 164 -10.44 9.35 -10.29
CA GLU A 164 -11.58 8.44 -10.13
C GLU A 164 -12.28 8.15 -11.45
N LYS A 165 -12.50 9.19 -12.28
CA LYS A 165 -13.08 9.03 -13.61
C LYS A 165 -12.19 8.21 -14.55
N MET A 166 -10.87 8.39 -14.49
CA MET A 166 -9.92 7.56 -15.25
C MET A 166 -10.00 6.09 -14.83
N LYS A 167 -10.05 5.81 -13.53
CA LYS A 167 -10.22 4.44 -12.99
C LYS A 167 -11.57 3.84 -13.41
N GLU A 168 -12.63 4.64 -13.39
CA GLU A 168 -13.95 4.19 -13.84
C GLU A 168 -13.95 3.85 -15.33
N GLN A 169 -13.27 4.64 -16.17
CA GLN A 169 -13.08 4.34 -17.59
C GLN A 169 -12.25 3.05 -17.81
N CYS A 170 -11.14 2.86 -17.05
CA CYS A 170 -10.40 1.61 -17.08
C CYS A 170 -11.31 0.42 -16.72
N ASN A 171 -12.07 0.53 -15.66
CA ASN A 171 -12.99 -0.53 -15.22
C ASN A 171 -14.10 -0.81 -16.24
N GLU A 172 -14.63 0.21 -16.90
CA GLU A 172 -15.65 0.03 -17.96
C GLU A 172 -15.09 -0.61 -19.21
N GLN A 173 -13.91 -0.17 -19.67
CA GLN A 173 -13.22 -0.73 -20.82
C GLN A 173 -12.98 -2.23 -20.62
N PHE A 174 -12.38 -2.60 -19.49
CA PHE A 174 -12.03 -3.99 -19.23
C PHE A 174 -13.20 -4.84 -18.75
N ARG A 175 -14.27 -4.29 -18.18
CA ARG A 175 -15.50 -5.03 -17.85
C ARG A 175 -16.22 -5.56 -19.09
N ASN A 176 -16.17 -4.84 -20.19
CA ASN A 176 -16.78 -5.26 -21.45
C ASN A 176 -15.94 -6.30 -22.20
N GLU A 177 -14.63 -6.31 -21.99
CA GLU A 177 -13.71 -7.27 -22.58
C GLU A 177 -13.52 -8.54 -21.72
N LEU A 178 -13.75 -8.42 -20.41
CA LEU A 178 -13.64 -9.47 -19.40
C LEU A 178 -14.86 -10.41 -19.33
N GLY A 179 -15.53 -10.68 -20.41
CA GLY A 179 -16.58 -11.72 -20.47
C GLY A 179 -16.13 -13.12 -20.05
N GLY A 180 -14.99 -13.23 -19.43
CA GLY A 180 -14.36 -14.37 -18.79
C GLY A 180 -12.88 -14.07 -18.51
N PHE A 181 -12.48 -14.12 -17.26
CA PHE A 181 -11.10 -13.96 -16.77
C PHE A 181 -10.21 -15.14 -17.21
N ASP A 182 -9.76 -15.17 -18.45
CA ASP A 182 -8.91 -16.25 -18.95
C ASP A 182 -7.61 -15.80 -19.65
N SER A 183 -7.21 -14.51 -19.53
CA SER A 183 -5.90 -14.14 -20.03
C SER A 183 -5.15 -13.21 -19.05
N ASN A 184 -3.97 -13.64 -18.63
CA ASN A 184 -3.00 -12.84 -17.85
C ASN A 184 -2.67 -11.50 -18.53
N GLU A 185 -2.84 -11.37 -19.84
CA GLU A 185 -2.58 -10.14 -20.60
C GLU A 185 -3.60 -9.04 -20.26
N ILE A 186 -4.90 -9.36 -20.20
CA ILE A 186 -5.97 -8.40 -19.88
C ILE A 186 -5.84 -7.92 -18.44
N GLU A 187 -5.47 -8.80 -17.52
CA GLU A 187 -5.25 -8.44 -16.11
C GLU A 187 -4.07 -7.47 -15.96
N ILE A 188 -2.99 -7.67 -16.72
CA ILE A 188 -1.83 -6.77 -16.75
C ILE A 188 -2.21 -5.41 -17.36
N GLU A 189 -2.96 -5.38 -18.44
CA GLU A 189 -3.43 -4.14 -19.07
C GLU A 189 -4.37 -3.35 -18.17
N TRP A 190 -5.30 -4.02 -17.49
CA TRP A 190 -6.16 -3.40 -16.49
C TRP A 190 -5.37 -2.80 -15.34
N PHE A 191 -4.38 -3.54 -14.82
CA PHE A 191 -3.50 -3.08 -13.76
C PHE A 191 -2.69 -1.84 -14.21
N ASN A 192 -2.14 -1.84 -15.41
CA ASN A 192 -1.38 -0.72 -15.97
C ASN A 192 -2.28 0.52 -16.15
N CYS A 193 -3.49 0.37 -16.67
CA CYS A 193 -4.44 1.46 -16.83
C CYS A 193 -4.81 2.10 -15.47
N ASN A 194 -5.02 1.30 -14.43
CA ASN A 194 -5.29 1.83 -13.09
C ASN A 194 -4.06 2.49 -12.47
N ASN A 195 -2.86 2.00 -12.73
CA ASN A 195 -1.62 2.63 -12.30
C ASN A 195 -1.38 3.98 -12.98
N GLU A 196 -1.64 4.10 -14.28
CA GLU A 196 -1.55 5.38 -15.00
C GLU A 196 -2.49 6.43 -14.39
N ALA A 197 -3.71 6.04 -14.02
CA ALA A 197 -4.64 6.94 -13.34
C ALA A 197 -4.12 7.37 -11.96
N GLN A 198 -3.40 6.51 -11.27
CA GLN A 198 -2.78 6.80 -9.97
C GLN A 198 -1.55 7.71 -10.12
N GLU A 199 -0.68 7.42 -11.08
CA GLU A 199 0.50 8.23 -11.40
C GLU A 199 0.08 9.63 -11.82
N TRP A 200 -0.93 9.75 -12.69
CA TRP A 200 -1.50 11.03 -13.08
C TRP A 200 -1.99 11.83 -11.87
N LYS A 201 -2.66 11.16 -10.92
CA LYS A 201 -3.11 11.79 -9.67
C LYS A 201 -1.95 12.31 -8.83
N ILE A 202 -0.86 11.53 -8.73
CA ILE A 202 0.33 11.90 -7.96
C ILE A 202 1.05 13.10 -8.60
N GLU A 203 1.14 13.15 -9.93
CA GLU A 203 1.78 14.24 -10.67
C GLU A 203 1.02 15.56 -10.59
N HIS A 204 -0.32 15.51 -10.43
CA HIS A 204 -1.18 16.70 -10.46
C HIS A 204 -1.74 17.09 -9.09
N LEU A 205 -1.44 16.33 -8.03
CA LEU A 205 -1.67 16.77 -6.67
C LEU A 205 -0.58 17.79 -6.29
N PRO A 206 -0.95 18.97 -5.77
CA PRO A 206 -0.01 20.02 -5.40
C PRO A 206 0.95 19.61 -4.29
#